data_97ec38e53b46f021d72f89c7d10c5f20
#
_entry.id   97ec38e53b46f021d72f89c7d10c5f20
#
_cell.length_a   1.000
_cell.length_b   1.000
_cell.length_c   1.000
_cell.angle_alpha   90.00
_cell.angle_beta   90.00
_cell.angle_gamma   90.00
#
_symmetry.space_group_name_H-M   'P 1'
#
loop_
_entity.id
_entity.type
_entity.pdbx_description
1 polymer ?
#
loop_
_entity_poly.entity_id
_entity_poly.type
_entity_poly.pdbx_seq_one_letter_code
_entity_poly.pdbx_strand_id
1 'polypeptide(L)'
;SYGPAMELLKDGQVDAVLVDAGAPNSAIIDISTQHKIKILSIDRANIAKIVQKYPFFSSATVIPKGTYKGVDEDIVTTGSLATLCIAAEMPDDLVYKMAKALIEKKADVAKGHPKGNDINLKTAIDGFSIPIHPGALKYYKEKGAVK
;
A
#
# COMPACT_ATOMS: atom_id res chain seq x y z
N SER A 1 -3.01 4.97 15.53
CA SER A 1 -3.72 5.50 14.35
C SER A 1 -3.07 6.80 13.87
N TYR A 2 -3.25 7.16 12.62
CA TYR A 2 -2.59 8.34 12.03
C TYR A 2 -3.15 9.67 12.56
N GLY A 3 -4.43 9.73 12.93
CA GLY A 3 -5.04 10.94 13.49
C GLY A 3 -4.31 11.51 14.69
N PRO A 4 -4.16 10.77 15.79
CA PRO A 4 -3.40 11.23 16.96
C PRO A 4 -1.95 11.63 16.63
N ALA A 5 -1.27 10.92 15.71
CA ALA A 5 0.07 11.30 15.31
C ALA A 5 0.11 12.66 14.60
N MET A 6 -0.91 12.96 13.78
CA MET A 6 -1.02 14.26 13.12
C MET A 6 -1.35 15.38 14.12
N GLU A 7 -2.13 15.12 15.17
CA GLU A 7 -2.36 16.10 16.25
C GLU A 7 -1.04 16.43 16.98
N LEU A 8 -0.23 15.43 17.34
CA LEU A 8 1.08 15.68 17.93
C LEU A 8 1.99 16.54 17.05
N LEU A 9 1.95 16.32 15.72
CA LEU A 9 2.70 17.13 14.75
C LEU A 9 2.16 18.56 14.67
N LYS A 10 0.84 18.75 14.64
CA LYS A 10 0.20 20.08 14.68
C LYS A 10 0.58 20.86 15.92
N ASP A 11 0.59 20.19 17.07
CA ASP A 11 0.87 20.81 18.38
C ASP A 11 2.37 21.02 18.62
N GLY A 12 3.24 20.64 17.67
CA GLY A 12 4.70 20.75 17.80
C GLY A 12 5.29 19.83 18.86
N GLN A 13 4.58 18.79 19.26
CA GLN A 13 5.07 17.79 20.22
C GLN A 13 6.00 16.76 19.56
N VAL A 14 5.95 16.67 18.24
CA VAL A 14 6.89 15.89 17.41
C VAL A 14 7.27 16.70 16.17
N ASP A 15 8.49 16.52 15.67
CA ASP A 15 8.99 17.24 14.50
C ASP A 15 8.66 16.52 13.18
N ALA A 16 8.39 15.22 13.25
CA ALA A 16 8.08 14.41 12.06
C ALA A 16 7.21 13.20 12.43
N VAL A 17 6.44 12.73 11.46
CA VAL A 17 5.60 11.52 11.56
C VAL A 17 5.87 10.62 10.37
N LEU A 18 6.07 9.33 10.62
CA LEU A 18 6.09 8.29 9.59
C LEU A 18 4.66 7.79 9.35
N VAL A 19 4.25 7.81 8.09
CA VAL A 19 2.94 7.28 7.65
C VAL A 19 3.15 6.15 6.66
N ASP A 20 2.71 4.94 7.00
CA ASP A 20 2.66 3.79 6.10
C ASP A 20 1.21 3.53 5.68
N ALA A 21 0.79 4.21 4.63
CA ALA A 21 -0.57 4.13 4.09
C ALA A 21 -0.59 4.45 2.60
N GLY A 22 -1.66 3.99 1.93
CA GLY A 22 -1.89 4.37 0.53
C GLY A 22 -2.07 5.88 0.37
N ALA A 23 -1.42 6.46 -0.62
CA ALA A 23 -1.64 7.86 -1.01
C ALA A 23 -2.76 7.94 -2.07
N PRO A 24 -3.67 8.93 -1.97
CA PRO A 24 -3.79 9.95 -0.92
C PRO A 24 -4.34 9.41 0.40
N ASN A 25 -3.77 9.85 1.53
CA ASN A 25 -4.24 9.50 2.88
C ASN A 25 -5.03 10.65 3.50
N SER A 26 -6.18 10.36 4.11
CA SER A 26 -7.08 11.38 4.65
C SER A 26 -6.47 12.22 5.77
N ALA A 27 -5.67 11.62 6.66
CA ALA A 27 -5.01 12.36 7.75
C ALA A 27 -3.95 13.35 7.22
N ILE A 28 -3.25 12.99 6.12
CA ILE A 28 -2.30 13.90 5.47
C ILE A 28 -3.05 14.99 4.72
N ILE A 29 -4.17 14.67 4.06
CA ILE A 29 -5.03 15.69 3.42
C ILE A 29 -5.47 16.71 4.47
N ASP A 30 -5.99 16.26 5.59
CA ASP A 30 -6.50 17.13 6.66
C ASP A 30 -5.41 18.09 7.18
N ILE A 31 -4.26 17.55 7.62
CA ILE A 31 -3.17 18.40 8.12
C ILE A 31 -2.66 19.36 7.03
N SER A 32 -2.56 18.94 5.77
CA SER A 32 -2.08 19.77 4.68
C SER A 32 -3.00 20.95 4.34
N THR A 33 -4.28 20.88 4.70
CA THR A 33 -5.21 22.00 4.52
C THR A 33 -5.04 23.08 5.57
N GLN A 34 -4.60 22.71 6.76
CA GLN A 34 -4.53 23.59 7.93
C GLN A 34 -3.10 24.09 8.20
N HIS A 35 -2.09 23.27 7.89
CA HIS A 35 -0.69 23.55 8.18
C HIS A 35 0.17 23.37 6.93
N LYS A 36 1.27 24.13 6.85
CA LYS A 36 2.29 23.90 5.83
C LYS A 36 3.10 22.68 6.22
N ILE A 37 2.97 21.61 5.46
CA ILE A 37 3.73 20.37 5.65
C ILE A 37 4.81 20.22 4.58
N LYS A 38 5.82 19.39 4.87
CA LYS A 38 6.79 18.92 3.90
C LYS A 38 6.85 17.39 3.96
N ILE A 39 6.71 16.73 2.82
CA ILE A 39 6.95 15.29 2.71
C ILE A 39 8.37 15.07 2.21
N LEU A 40 9.13 14.23 2.90
CA LEU A 40 10.54 13.98 2.56
C LEU A 40 10.63 12.81 1.58
N SER A 41 11.34 13.04 0.47
CA SER A 41 11.73 11.96 -0.43
C SER A 41 12.80 11.08 0.21
N ILE A 42 12.74 9.79 -0.09
CA ILE A 42 13.77 8.80 0.28
C ILE A 42 14.64 8.57 -0.96
N ASP A 43 15.95 8.63 -0.77
CA ASP A 43 16.90 8.33 -1.84
C ASP A 43 16.70 6.91 -2.40
N ARG A 44 16.71 6.78 -3.74
CA ARG A 44 16.46 5.50 -4.42
C ARG A 44 17.46 4.41 -4.02
N ALA A 45 18.72 4.77 -3.74
CA ALA A 45 19.72 3.81 -3.30
C ALA A 45 19.41 3.28 -1.88
N ASN A 46 18.87 4.13 -1.01
CA ASN A 46 18.40 3.71 0.31
C ASN A 46 17.14 2.85 0.22
N ILE A 47 16.22 3.17 -0.68
CA ILE A 47 15.03 2.30 -0.94
C ILE A 47 15.50 0.92 -1.41
N ALA A 48 16.46 0.84 -2.34
CA ALA A 48 16.98 -0.44 -2.80
C ALA A 48 17.57 -1.30 -1.66
N LYS A 49 18.29 -0.68 -0.72
CA LYS A 49 18.81 -1.37 0.49
C LYS A 49 17.68 -1.85 1.41
N ILE A 50 16.62 -1.04 1.57
CA ILE A 50 15.43 -1.42 2.36
C ILE A 50 14.76 -2.65 1.74
N VAL A 51 14.48 -2.63 0.43
CA VAL A 51 13.83 -3.73 -0.28
C VAL A 51 14.69 -5.01 -0.26
N GLN A 52 16.00 -4.88 -0.41
CA GLN A 52 16.91 -6.02 -0.32
C GLN A 52 16.83 -6.70 1.05
N LYS A 53 16.75 -5.92 2.13
CA LYS A 53 16.67 -6.44 3.49
C LYS A 53 15.26 -6.87 3.89
N TYR A 54 14.24 -6.20 3.37
CA TYR A 54 12.85 -6.37 3.72
C TYR A 54 11.98 -6.46 2.46
N PRO A 55 11.85 -7.65 1.86
CA PRO A 55 11.18 -7.84 0.56
C PRO A 55 9.68 -7.48 0.53
N PHE A 56 9.05 -7.28 1.69
CA PHE A 56 7.67 -6.84 1.79
C PHE A 56 7.49 -5.32 1.54
N PHE A 57 8.58 -4.56 1.44
CA PHE A 57 8.51 -3.19 0.96
C PHE A 57 8.45 -3.15 -0.57
N SER A 58 7.71 -2.20 -1.11
CA SER A 58 7.68 -1.93 -2.55
C SER A 58 9.00 -1.29 -3.00
N SER A 59 9.38 -1.54 -4.25
CA SER A 59 10.39 -0.74 -4.92
C SER A 59 9.98 0.75 -4.91
N ALA A 60 10.91 1.63 -5.29
CA ALA A 60 10.66 3.07 -5.29
C ALA A 60 9.35 3.41 -6.02
N THR A 61 8.45 4.06 -5.32
CA THR A 61 7.18 4.58 -5.83
C THR A 61 7.19 6.11 -5.78
N VAL A 62 6.24 6.73 -6.45
CA VAL A 62 6.12 8.18 -6.50
C VAL A 62 4.75 8.60 -6.00
N ILE A 63 4.73 9.56 -5.08
CA ILE A 63 3.53 10.33 -4.77
C ILE A 63 3.59 11.56 -5.67
N PRO A 64 2.67 11.71 -6.64
CA PRO A 64 2.69 12.82 -7.58
C PRO A 64 2.57 14.17 -6.88
N LYS A 65 3.23 15.19 -7.42
CA LYS A 65 2.98 16.57 -7.02
C LYS A 65 1.49 16.90 -7.07
N GLY A 66 1.04 17.75 -6.17
CA GLY A 66 -0.37 18.12 -6.06
C GLY A 66 -1.28 17.08 -5.40
N THR A 67 -0.75 15.90 -4.99
CA THR A 67 -1.53 14.92 -4.21
C THR A 67 -1.99 15.50 -2.88
N TYR A 68 -1.19 16.35 -2.28
CA TYR A 68 -1.51 17.08 -1.05
C TYR A 68 -1.26 18.57 -1.23
N LYS A 69 -2.01 19.40 -0.50
CA LYS A 69 -1.86 20.86 -0.56
C LYS A 69 -0.43 21.27 -0.14
N GLY A 70 0.22 22.08 -0.97
CA GLY A 70 1.57 22.56 -0.71
C GLY A 70 2.70 21.57 -0.99
N VAL A 71 2.37 20.43 -1.64
CA VAL A 71 3.36 19.47 -2.15
C VAL A 71 3.48 19.67 -3.66
N ASP A 72 4.45 20.49 -4.06
CA ASP A 72 4.61 20.98 -5.44
C ASP A 72 5.64 20.18 -6.25
N GLU A 73 6.25 19.17 -5.63
CA GLU A 73 7.23 18.27 -6.24
C GLU A 73 6.77 16.82 -6.14
N ASP A 74 7.22 15.96 -7.06
CA ASP A 74 7.06 14.52 -6.97
C ASP A 74 7.89 13.97 -5.80
N ILE A 75 7.27 13.20 -4.93
CA ILE A 75 7.93 12.61 -3.77
C ILE A 75 8.28 11.16 -4.06
N VAL A 76 9.55 10.84 -4.06
CA VAL A 76 10.04 9.45 -4.17
C VAL A 76 10.02 8.81 -2.78
N THR A 77 9.36 7.67 -2.66
CA THR A 77 9.23 6.93 -1.40
C THR A 77 9.13 5.42 -1.63
N THR A 78 8.99 4.67 -0.57
CA THR A 78 8.61 3.26 -0.56
C THR A 78 7.46 3.06 0.41
N GLY A 79 6.82 1.92 0.37
CA GLY A 79 5.76 1.56 1.31
C GLY A 79 5.67 0.04 1.44
N SER A 80 4.92 -0.45 2.42
CA SER A 80 4.64 -1.86 2.55
C SER A 80 3.61 -2.33 1.52
N LEU A 81 3.74 -3.57 1.08
CA LEU A 81 2.77 -4.21 0.20
C LEU A 81 1.56 -4.67 1.03
N ALA A 82 0.37 -4.20 0.68
CA ALA A 82 -0.85 -4.59 1.36
C ALA A 82 -1.22 -6.03 1.01
N THR A 83 -1.43 -6.86 2.03
CA THR A 83 -1.77 -8.28 1.88
C THR A 83 -3.10 -8.59 2.54
N LEU A 84 -4.02 -9.24 1.83
CA LEU A 84 -5.23 -9.77 2.41
C LEU A 84 -4.92 -11.09 3.11
N CYS A 85 -4.90 -11.07 4.45
CA CYS A 85 -4.69 -12.26 5.27
C CYS A 85 -6.03 -12.88 5.65
N ILE A 86 -6.07 -14.20 5.70
CA ILE A 86 -7.23 -15.00 6.09
C ILE A 86 -6.81 -16.15 7.00
N ALA A 87 -7.75 -16.74 7.71
CA ALA A 87 -7.48 -17.94 8.50
C ALA A 87 -7.13 -19.13 7.59
N ALA A 88 -6.14 -19.94 8.00
CA ALA A 88 -5.67 -21.08 7.20
C ALA A 88 -6.74 -22.17 7.02
N GLU A 89 -7.68 -22.23 7.96
CA GLU A 89 -8.77 -23.22 7.99
C GLU A 89 -9.97 -22.84 7.12
N MET A 90 -9.94 -21.70 6.43
CA MET A 90 -11.04 -21.31 5.55
C MET A 90 -11.19 -22.30 4.37
N PRO A 91 -12.45 -22.62 3.96
CA PRO A 91 -12.65 -23.52 2.83
C PRO A 91 -12.00 -23.03 1.54
N ASP A 92 -11.29 -23.92 0.84
CA ASP A 92 -10.54 -23.61 -0.37
C ASP A 92 -11.39 -22.94 -1.44
N ASP A 93 -12.63 -23.41 -1.65
CA ASP A 93 -13.52 -22.84 -2.65
C ASP A 93 -14.01 -21.44 -2.31
N LEU A 94 -14.14 -21.11 -1.04
CA LEU A 94 -14.45 -19.75 -0.62
C LEU A 94 -13.28 -18.83 -0.90
N VAL A 95 -12.06 -19.24 -0.52
CA VAL A 95 -10.84 -18.44 -0.73
C VAL A 95 -10.51 -18.30 -2.21
N TYR A 96 -10.74 -19.33 -3.03
CA TYR A 96 -10.66 -19.23 -4.49
C TYR A 96 -11.59 -18.13 -5.04
N LYS A 97 -12.86 -18.12 -4.59
CA LYS A 97 -13.84 -17.10 -5.00
C LYS A 97 -13.43 -15.70 -4.53
N MET A 98 -12.84 -15.57 -3.33
CA MET A 98 -12.34 -14.29 -2.82
C MET A 98 -11.18 -13.76 -3.67
N ALA A 99 -10.16 -14.59 -3.95
CA ALA A 99 -9.04 -14.21 -4.80
C ALA A 99 -9.50 -13.81 -6.21
N LYS A 100 -10.40 -14.60 -6.79
CA LYS A 100 -11.04 -14.29 -8.08
C LYS A 100 -11.77 -12.96 -8.06
N ALA A 101 -12.61 -12.72 -7.06
CA ALA A 101 -13.37 -11.48 -6.94
C ALA A 101 -12.45 -10.26 -6.78
N LEU A 102 -11.39 -10.37 -5.97
CA LEU A 102 -10.43 -9.30 -5.76
C LEU A 102 -9.76 -8.86 -7.07
N ILE A 103 -9.37 -9.80 -7.91
CA ILE A 103 -8.71 -9.53 -9.20
C ILE A 103 -9.73 -9.07 -10.27
N GLU A 104 -10.82 -9.81 -10.44
CA GLU A 104 -11.75 -9.57 -11.55
C GLU A 104 -12.68 -8.36 -11.30
N LYS A 105 -12.92 -8.00 -10.03
CA LYS A 105 -13.75 -6.86 -9.64
C LYS A 105 -12.95 -5.70 -9.05
N LYS A 106 -11.66 -5.57 -9.38
CA LYS A 106 -10.80 -4.51 -8.86
C LYS A 106 -11.37 -3.09 -9.07
N ALA A 107 -12.12 -2.88 -10.14
CA ALA A 107 -12.77 -1.60 -10.41
C ALA A 107 -13.79 -1.21 -9.31
N ASP A 108 -14.45 -2.19 -8.68
CA ASP A 108 -15.35 -1.91 -7.56
C ASP A 108 -14.58 -1.54 -6.29
N VAL A 109 -13.43 -2.17 -6.05
CA VAL A 109 -12.52 -1.79 -4.96
C VAL A 109 -11.98 -0.37 -5.18
N ALA A 110 -11.64 -0.03 -6.43
CA ALA A 110 -11.12 1.29 -6.79
C ALA A 110 -12.13 2.44 -6.58
N LYS A 111 -13.44 2.15 -6.56
CA LYS A 111 -14.47 3.13 -6.18
C LYS A 111 -14.35 3.57 -4.71
N GLY A 112 -13.88 2.69 -3.84
CA GLY A 112 -13.65 3.01 -2.43
C GLY A 112 -12.33 3.75 -2.18
N HIS A 113 -11.28 3.40 -2.93
CA HIS A 113 -9.97 4.05 -2.83
C HIS A 113 -9.15 3.86 -4.12
N PRO A 114 -8.46 4.90 -4.64
CA PRO A 114 -7.68 4.84 -5.89
C PRO A 114 -6.66 3.70 -5.95
N LYS A 115 -6.11 3.29 -4.81
CA LYS A 115 -5.18 2.15 -4.70
C LYS A 115 -5.79 0.80 -5.13
N GLY A 116 -7.11 0.69 -5.21
CA GLY A 116 -7.75 -0.47 -5.83
C GLY A 116 -7.33 -0.71 -7.28
N ASN A 117 -6.88 0.33 -8.00
CA ASN A 117 -6.35 0.19 -9.35
C ASN A 117 -5.01 -0.55 -9.42
N ASP A 118 -4.25 -0.58 -8.33
CA ASP A 118 -2.96 -1.28 -8.26
C ASP A 118 -3.13 -2.80 -8.13
N ILE A 119 -4.32 -3.27 -7.76
CA ILE A 119 -4.64 -4.70 -7.68
C ILE A 119 -4.53 -5.31 -9.08
N ASN A 120 -3.58 -6.23 -9.24
CA ASN A 120 -3.41 -6.94 -10.52
C ASN A 120 -2.77 -8.32 -10.32
N LEU A 121 -2.99 -9.18 -11.29
CA LEU A 121 -2.55 -10.57 -11.23
C LEU A 121 -1.01 -10.72 -11.28
N LYS A 122 -0.31 -9.81 -11.95
CA LYS A 122 1.15 -9.91 -12.15
C LYS A 122 1.93 -9.73 -10.84
N THR A 123 1.39 -8.91 -9.93
CA THR A 123 2.01 -8.60 -8.64
C THR A 123 1.25 -9.20 -7.46
N ALA A 124 0.24 -10.04 -7.73
CA ALA A 124 -0.66 -10.58 -6.70
C ALA A 124 0.03 -11.44 -5.63
N ILE A 125 1.24 -11.90 -5.90
CA ILE A 125 2.03 -12.75 -4.98
C ILE A 125 3.34 -12.09 -4.54
N ASP A 126 3.59 -10.85 -4.95
CA ASP A 126 4.83 -10.17 -4.60
C ASP A 126 4.89 -9.84 -3.10
N GLY A 127 6.06 -10.01 -2.51
CA GLY A 127 6.34 -9.63 -1.13
C GLY A 127 5.67 -10.47 -0.04
N PHE A 128 5.05 -11.59 -0.37
CA PHE A 128 4.46 -12.48 0.63
C PHE A 128 5.55 -13.05 1.54
N SER A 129 5.37 -12.89 2.85
CA SER A 129 6.20 -13.46 3.91
C SER A 129 5.55 -14.65 4.61
N ILE A 130 4.30 -14.97 4.24
CA ILE A 130 3.52 -16.10 4.76
C ILE A 130 3.05 -17.00 3.61
N PRO A 131 2.73 -18.28 3.85
CA PRO A 131 2.22 -19.16 2.81
C PRO A 131 0.94 -18.64 2.17
N ILE A 132 0.81 -18.86 0.86
CA ILE A 132 -0.43 -18.56 0.12
C ILE A 132 -1.43 -19.67 0.42
N HIS A 133 -2.67 -19.30 0.76
CA HIS A 133 -3.74 -20.26 1.00
C HIS A 133 -4.01 -21.13 -0.25
N PRO A 134 -4.26 -22.46 -0.13
CA PRO A 134 -4.43 -23.36 -1.26
C PRO A 134 -5.51 -22.91 -2.26
N GLY A 135 -6.64 -22.40 -1.78
CA GLY A 135 -7.72 -21.87 -2.62
C GLY A 135 -7.27 -20.66 -3.47
N ALA A 136 -6.52 -19.72 -2.89
CA ALA A 136 -5.96 -18.58 -3.63
C ALA A 136 -4.88 -19.04 -4.62
N LEU A 137 -3.99 -19.94 -4.18
CA LEU A 137 -2.93 -20.50 -5.01
C LEU A 137 -3.51 -21.20 -6.25
N LYS A 138 -4.61 -21.94 -6.11
CA LYS A 138 -5.31 -22.57 -7.23
C LYS A 138 -5.72 -21.53 -8.27
N TYR A 139 -6.36 -20.44 -7.86
CA TYR A 139 -6.76 -19.36 -8.78
C TYR A 139 -5.55 -18.74 -9.47
N TYR A 140 -4.48 -18.43 -8.73
CA TYR A 140 -3.27 -17.80 -9.28
C TYR A 140 -2.55 -18.71 -10.28
N LYS A 141 -2.53 -20.03 -10.03
CA LYS A 141 -1.98 -21.02 -11.00
C LYS A 141 -2.82 -21.10 -12.27
N GLU A 142 -4.15 -21.17 -12.16
CA GLU A 142 -5.06 -21.19 -13.31
C GLU A 142 -4.91 -19.94 -14.20
N LYS A 143 -4.56 -18.80 -13.59
CA LYS A 143 -4.33 -17.54 -14.31
C LYS A 143 -2.87 -17.32 -14.74
N GLY A 144 -1.97 -18.26 -14.44
CA GLY A 144 -0.56 -18.19 -14.82
C GLY A 144 0.28 -17.18 -14.03
N ALA A 145 -0.20 -16.72 -12.87
CA ALA A 145 0.56 -15.85 -11.97
C ALA A 145 1.63 -16.61 -11.18
N VAL A 146 1.47 -17.90 -11.02
CA VAL A 146 2.40 -18.83 -10.34
C VAL A 146 2.63 -20.03 -11.26
N LYS A 147 3.88 -20.45 -11.36
CA LYS A 147 4.28 -21.68 -12.08
C LYS A 147 4.06 -22.92 -11.22
#